data_cb7fe2e49783a9e72b5a5b5e29434a2d
#
_entry.id   cb7fe2e49783a9e72b5a5b5e29434a2d
#
_cell.length_a   1.000
_cell.length_b   1.000
_cell.length_c   1.000
_cell.angle_alpha   90.00
_cell.angle_beta   90.00
_cell.angle_gamma   90.00
#
_symmetry.space_group_name_H-M   'P 1'
#
loop_
_entity.id
_entity.type
_entity.pdbx_description
1 polymer ?
#
loop_
_entity_poly.entity_id
_entity_poly.type
_entity_poly.pdbx_seq_one_letter_code
_entity_poly.pdbx_strand_id
1 'polypeptide(L)'
;NISSMWGEAGASCEAVYSASKGGINAFTKAMAKELGPSGIRVNAIACGVIDTEMNACFSEEERAELADEIALMRFGKPEEVGRFALTLASESASFLTGQIITLDGGML
;
A
#
# COMPACT_ATOMS: atom_id res chain seq x y z
N ASN A 1 -7.02 5.65 1.23
CA ASN A 1 -6.37 5.67 -0.09
C ASN A 1 -5.53 4.41 -0.30
N ILE A 2 -5.42 3.99 -1.55
CA ILE A 2 -4.57 2.85 -1.93
C ILE A 2 -3.33 3.38 -2.65
N SER A 3 -2.19 3.15 -2.03
CA SER A 3 -0.88 3.55 -2.52
C SER A 3 -0.05 2.32 -2.89
N SER A 4 1.25 2.49 -2.98
CA SER A 4 2.20 1.43 -3.28
C SER A 4 3.46 1.62 -2.45
N MET A 5 4.11 0.51 -2.13
CA MET A 5 5.44 0.55 -1.50
C MET A 5 6.43 1.39 -2.33
N TRP A 6 6.24 1.44 -3.65
CA TRP A 6 7.10 2.26 -4.54
C TRP A 6 6.86 3.75 -4.39
N GLY A 7 5.74 4.16 -3.80
CA GLY A 7 5.52 5.56 -3.42
C GLY A 7 6.41 6.02 -2.26
N GLU A 8 6.95 5.09 -1.50
CA GLU A 8 7.89 5.37 -0.40
C GLU A 8 9.35 5.16 -0.85
N ALA A 9 9.62 4.01 -1.43
CA ALA A 9 10.99 3.60 -1.77
C ALA A 9 11.44 4.08 -3.15
N GLY A 10 10.49 4.29 -4.07
CA GLY A 10 10.80 4.48 -5.49
C GLY A 10 11.23 3.18 -6.14
N ALA A 11 10.96 3.03 -7.42
CA ALA A 11 11.37 1.86 -8.19
C ALA A 11 12.04 2.29 -9.48
N SER A 12 13.13 1.62 -9.82
CA SER A 12 13.80 1.81 -11.11
C SER A 12 12.83 1.47 -12.24
N CYS A 13 12.84 2.27 -13.30
CA CYS A 13 11.94 2.15 -14.45
C CYS A 13 10.46 2.43 -14.13
N GLU A 14 10.14 2.89 -12.93
CA GLU A 14 8.79 3.19 -12.45
C GLU A 14 8.70 4.61 -11.86
N ALA A 15 9.45 5.56 -12.42
CA ALA A 15 9.56 6.91 -11.86
C ALA A 15 8.22 7.64 -11.79
N VAL A 16 7.43 7.59 -12.86
CA VAL A 16 6.11 8.25 -12.90
C VAL A 16 5.12 7.58 -11.96
N TYR A 17 5.10 6.26 -11.96
CA TYR A 17 4.26 5.49 -11.04
C TYR A 17 4.64 5.77 -9.58
N SER A 18 5.93 5.73 -9.27
CA SER A 18 6.44 6.05 -7.93
C SER A 18 6.09 7.48 -7.51
N ALA A 19 6.21 8.44 -8.42
CA ALA A 19 5.83 9.83 -8.17
C ALA A 19 4.33 9.97 -7.90
N SER A 20 3.48 9.27 -8.66
CA SER A 20 2.02 9.31 -8.47
C SER A 20 1.63 8.74 -7.12
N LYS A 21 2.22 7.64 -6.71
CA LYS A 21 1.94 6.99 -5.41
C LYS A 21 2.55 7.76 -4.24
N GLY A 22 3.73 8.34 -4.42
CA GLY A 22 4.32 9.29 -3.47
C GLY A 22 3.44 10.52 -3.27
N GLY A 23 2.84 11.01 -4.36
CA GLY A 23 1.86 12.10 -4.32
C GLY A 23 0.62 11.72 -3.49
N ILE A 24 0.11 10.50 -3.65
CA ILE A 24 -1.00 9.99 -2.83
C ILE A 24 -0.61 9.96 -1.35
N ASN A 25 0.61 9.57 -1.03
CA ASN A 25 1.10 9.55 0.35
C ASN A 25 1.14 10.96 0.96
N ALA A 26 1.71 11.92 0.25
CA ALA A 26 1.76 13.31 0.69
C ALA A 26 0.35 13.91 0.82
N PHE A 27 -0.52 13.65 -0.16
CA PHE A 27 -1.92 14.06 -0.14
C PHE A 27 -2.66 13.51 1.07
N THR A 28 -2.47 12.23 1.39
CA THR A 28 -3.07 11.57 2.56
C THR A 28 -2.71 12.30 3.85
N LYS A 29 -1.45 12.62 4.03
CA LYS A 29 -0.95 13.34 5.22
C LYS A 29 -1.52 14.76 5.32
N ALA A 30 -1.57 15.46 4.20
CA ALA A 30 -2.12 16.82 4.13
C ALA A 30 -3.62 16.82 4.47
N MET A 31 -4.39 15.93 3.84
CA MET A 31 -5.82 15.84 4.06
C MET A 31 -6.18 15.38 5.48
N ALA A 32 -5.36 14.52 6.09
CA ALA A 32 -5.55 14.13 7.48
C ALA A 32 -5.49 15.33 8.42
N LYS A 33 -4.56 16.25 8.18
CA LYS A 33 -4.41 17.47 8.98
C LYS A 33 -5.55 18.46 8.71
N GLU A 34 -5.95 18.59 7.46
CA GLU A 34 -7.00 19.52 7.04
C GLU A 34 -8.38 19.07 7.53
N LEU A 35 -8.68 17.78 7.45
CA LEU A 35 -10.01 17.24 7.78
C LEU A 35 -10.11 16.70 9.21
N GLY A 36 -8.99 16.56 9.92
CA GLY A 36 -8.96 16.11 11.32
C GLY A 36 -9.88 16.90 12.22
N PRO A 37 -9.88 18.25 12.17
CA PRO A 37 -10.80 19.06 12.99
C PRO A 37 -12.28 18.78 12.74
N SER A 38 -12.62 18.22 11.56
CA SER A 38 -14.00 17.82 11.22
C SER A 38 -14.30 16.36 11.61
N GLY A 39 -13.37 15.67 12.29
CA GLY A 39 -13.54 14.29 12.71
C GLY A 39 -13.37 13.27 11.58
N ILE A 40 -12.75 13.66 10.48
CA ILE A 40 -12.50 12.77 9.33
C ILE A 40 -11.07 12.28 9.37
N ARG A 41 -10.91 10.97 9.35
CA ARG A 41 -9.60 10.31 9.29
C ARG A 41 -9.23 9.99 7.85
N VAL A 42 -7.97 10.17 7.51
CA VAL A 42 -7.43 9.88 6.18
C VAL A 42 -6.14 9.11 6.33
N ASN A 43 -6.12 7.89 5.83
CA ASN A 43 -4.96 7.00 5.85
C ASN A 43 -4.75 6.37 4.48
N ALA A 44 -3.60 5.79 4.24
CA ALA A 44 -3.30 5.07 3.02
C ALA A 44 -2.68 3.70 3.33
N ILE A 45 -2.95 2.73 2.48
CA ILE A 45 -2.29 1.43 2.48
C ILE A 45 -1.30 1.44 1.31
N ALA A 46 -0.02 1.31 1.62
CA ALA A 46 1.02 1.18 0.61
C ALA A 46 1.21 -0.32 0.33
N CYS A 47 0.62 -0.79 -0.75
CA CYS A 47 0.63 -2.21 -1.09
C CYS A 47 1.97 -2.63 -1.68
N GLY A 48 2.42 -3.82 -1.31
CA GLY A 48 3.50 -4.54 -1.98
C GLY A 48 2.98 -5.29 -3.21
N VAL A 49 3.54 -6.45 -3.47
CA VAL A 49 3.14 -7.29 -4.61
C VAL A 49 1.88 -8.07 -4.25
N ILE A 50 0.78 -7.73 -4.89
CA ILE A 50 -0.53 -8.34 -4.66
C ILE A 50 -0.90 -9.18 -5.89
N ASP A 51 -1.45 -10.35 -5.67
CA ASP A 51 -1.85 -11.29 -6.72
C ASP A 51 -3.12 -10.79 -7.42
N THR A 52 -2.93 -9.94 -8.42
CA THR A 52 -3.98 -9.32 -9.22
C THR A 52 -3.67 -9.49 -10.70
N GLU A 53 -4.62 -9.11 -11.55
CA GLU A 53 -4.42 -9.09 -13.01
C GLU A 53 -3.22 -8.22 -13.43
N MET A 54 -2.93 -7.14 -12.71
CA MET A 54 -1.77 -6.29 -12.95
C MET A 54 -0.47 -7.08 -12.90
N ASN A 55 -0.40 -8.12 -12.05
CA ASN A 55 0.77 -8.97 -11.85
C ASN A 55 0.64 -10.35 -12.53
N ALA A 56 -0.41 -10.57 -13.30
CA ALA A 56 -0.64 -11.84 -14.02
C ALA A 56 0.32 -12.06 -15.20
N CYS A 57 1.04 -11.00 -15.62
CA CYS A 57 2.01 -11.07 -16.71
C CYS A 57 3.30 -11.82 -16.34
N PHE A 58 3.55 -12.05 -15.07
CA PHE A 58 4.74 -12.78 -14.62
C PHE A 58 4.62 -14.29 -14.91
N SER A 59 5.70 -14.89 -15.39
CA SER A 59 5.81 -16.34 -15.50
C SER A 59 5.88 -16.97 -14.10
N GLU A 60 5.68 -18.29 -14.00
CA GLU A 60 5.83 -19.00 -12.73
C GLU A 60 7.23 -18.83 -12.14
N GLU A 61 8.26 -18.84 -12.99
CA GLU A 61 9.64 -18.64 -12.59
C GLU A 61 9.87 -17.22 -12.06
N GLU A 62 9.39 -16.20 -12.76
CA GLU A 62 9.45 -14.80 -12.32
C GLU A 62 8.69 -14.59 -11.02
N ARG A 63 7.53 -15.22 -10.86
CA ARG A 63 6.73 -15.15 -9.62
C ARG A 63 7.48 -15.77 -8.44
N ALA A 64 8.16 -16.91 -8.66
CA ALA A 64 8.95 -17.56 -7.62
C ALA A 64 10.13 -16.69 -7.19
N GLU A 65 10.84 -16.09 -8.13
CA GLU A 65 11.96 -15.19 -7.85
C GLU A 65 11.49 -13.97 -7.05
N LEU A 66 10.37 -13.38 -7.46
CA LEU A 66 9.82 -12.21 -6.79
C LEU A 66 9.30 -12.55 -5.39
N ALA A 67 8.69 -13.73 -5.21
CA ALA A 67 8.26 -14.21 -3.91
C ALA A 67 9.43 -14.43 -2.94
N ASP A 68 10.58 -14.83 -3.45
CA ASP A 68 11.80 -15.02 -2.62
C ASP A 68 12.30 -13.69 -2.03
N GLU A 69 11.98 -12.57 -2.65
CA GLU A 69 12.33 -11.24 -2.13
C GLU A 69 11.38 -10.76 -1.03
N ILE A 70 10.24 -11.43 -0.85
CA ILE A 70 9.23 -11.10 0.15
C ILE A 70 9.48 -11.96 1.39
N ALA A 71 9.55 -11.35 2.57
CA ALA A 71 9.83 -12.09 3.81
C ALA A 71 8.81 -13.20 4.07
N LEU A 72 7.54 -12.98 3.74
CA LEU A 72 6.49 -13.99 3.87
C LEU A 72 6.47 -15.01 2.72
N MET A 73 7.40 -14.91 1.76
CA MET A 73 7.62 -15.87 0.67
C MET A 73 6.42 -16.09 -0.24
N ARG A 74 5.56 -15.09 -0.39
CA ARG A 74 4.37 -15.16 -1.24
C ARG A 74 3.86 -13.77 -1.59
N PHE A 75 3.08 -13.70 -2.66
CA PHE A 75 2.31 -12.48 -2.96
C PHE A 75 1.18 -12.31 -1.95
N GLY A 76 0.83 -11.07 -1.68
CA GLY A 76 -0.38 -10.75 -0.92
C GLY A 76 -1.64 -11.06 -1.73
N LYS A 77 -2.75 -11.24 -1.04
CA LYS A 77 -4.06 -11.48 -1.68
C LYS A 77 -4.88 -10.19 -1.66
N PRO A 78 -5.69 -9.93 -2.69
CA PRO A 78 -6.60 -8.77 -2.67
C PRO A 78 -7.48 -8.72 -1.43
N GLU A 79 -7.94 -9.88 -0.93
CA GLU A 79 -8.76 -9.98 0.27
C GLU A 79 -8.02 -9.51 1.53
N GLU A 80 -6.71 -9.67 1.59
CA GLU A 80 -5.90 -9.21 2.72
C GLU A 80 -5.86 -7.67 2.75
N VAL A 81 -5.75 -7.05 1.59
CA VAL A 81 -5.83 -5.59 1.47
C VAL A 81 -7.22 -5.09 1.88
N GLY A 82 -8.27 -5.73 1.37
CA GLY A 82 -9.66 -5.38 1.67
C GLY A 82 -9.99 -5.49 3.16
N ARG A 83 -9.59 -6.58 3.80
CA ARG A 83 -9.79 -6.77 5.26
C ARG A 83 -9.05 -5.73 6.08
N PHE A 84 -7.83 -5.40 5.68
CA PHE A 84 -7.06 -4.38 6.38
C PHE A 84 -7.68 -2.99 6.20
N ALA A 85 -8.14 -2.67 4.99
CA ALA A 85 -8.86 -1.42 4.74
C ALA A 85 -10.10 -1.31 5.63
N LEU A 86 -10.85 -2.40 5.80
CA LEU A 86 -12.02 -2.44 6.66
C LEU A 86 -11.64 -2.19 8.13
N THR A 87 -10.53 -2.75 8.60
CA THR A 87 -10.01 -2.51 9.94
C THR A 87 -9.66 -1.03 10.15
N LEU A 88 -9.00 -0.41 9.17
CA LEU A 88 -8.66 1.01 9.23
C LEU A 88 -9.90 1.92 9.24
N ALA A 89 -10.97 1.49 8.63
CA ALA A 89 -12.24 2.22 8.61
C ALA A 89 -13.08 2.02 9.89
N SER A 90 -12.69 1.07 10.74
CA SER A 90 -13.45 0.69 11.94
C SER A 90 -13.08 1.54 13.15
N GLU A 91 -13.86 1.40 14.22
CA GLU A 91 -13.60 2.02 15.53
C GLU A 91 -12.25 1.59 16.13
N SER A 92 -11.74 0.42 15.75
CA SER A 92 -10.42 -0.06 16.20
C SER A 92 -9.28 0.88 15.79
N ALA A 93 -9.48 1.70 14.76
CA ALA A 93 -8.50 2.66 14.26
C ALA A 93 -8.95 4.11 14.50
N SER A 94 -9.79 4.36 15.50
CA SER A 94 -10.43 5.68 15.72
C SER A 94 -9.45 6.82 16.01
N PHE A 95 -8.26 6.52 16.49
CA PHE A 95 -7.22 7.52 16.74
C PHE A 95 -6.10 7.52 15.69
N LEU A 96 -6.30 6.81 14.58
CA LEU A 96 -5.31 6.64 13.52
C LEU A 96 -5.67 7.53 12.33
N THR A 97 -4.85 8.52 12.02
CA THR A 97 -5.00 9.37 10.85
C THR A 97 -3.64 9.84 10.34
N GLY A 98 -3.54 10.15 9.06
CA GLY A 98 -2.31 10.63 8.43
C GLY A 98 -1.24 9.56 8.27
N GLN A 99 -1.59 8.28 8.36
CA GLN A 99 -0.64 7.19 8.30
C GLN A 99 -0.58 6.55 6.92
N ILE A 100 0.62 6.20 6.52
CA ILE A 100 0.88 5.37 5.34
C ILE A 100 1.35 4.03 5.87
N ILE A 101 0.53 3.01 5.72
CA ILE A 101 0.83 1.70 6.29
C ILE A 101 1.22 0.74 5.18
N THR A 102 2.46 0.28 5.22
CA THR A 102 2.99 -0.63 4.21
C THR A 102 2.50 -2.05 4.48
N LEU A 103 1.87 -2.63 3.46
CA LEU A 103 1.33 -3.99 3.48
C LEU A 103 2.00 -4.78 2.35
N ASP A 104 3.21 -5.27 2.61
CA ASP A 104 4.10 -5.81 1.58
C ASP A 104 4.70 -7.18 1.92
N GLY A 105 4.29 -7.78 3.01
CA GLY A 105 4.85 -9.06 3.45
C GLY A 105 6.31 -8.97 3.90
N GLY A 106 6.81 -7.77 4.16
CA GLY A 106 8.19 -7.55 4.57
C GLY A 106 9.17 -7.44 3.40
N MET A 107 8.72 -6.98 2.24
CA MET A 107 9.59 -6.82 1.07
C MET A 107 10.54 -5.62 1.20
N LEU A 108 10.08 -4.52 1.79
CA LEU A 108 10.91 -3.34 2.05
C LEU A 108 11.59 -3.36 3.41
#